data_8b307b31401a514ff3742f4f54a12997
#
_entry.id   8b307b31401a514ff3742f4f54a12997
#
_cell.length_a   1.000
_cell.length_b   1.000
_cell.length_c   1.000
_cell.angle_alpha   90.00
_cell.angle_beta   90.00
_cell.angle_gamma   90.00
#
_symmetry.space_group_name_H-M   'P 1'
#
loop_
_entity.id
_entity.type
_entity.pdbx_description
1 polymer ?
#
loop_
_entity_poly.entity_id
_entity_poly.type
_entity_poly.pdbx_seq_one_letter_code
_entity_poly.pdbx_strand_id
1 'polypeptide(L)'
;MSSFIDGVPPSETVILRLNVLNYAGEFDDGVKVPVAGIAALDVEVESSAVALTGLWRPPISLSENWSYAAAITVPYIDLTVEADVGLPVDPLGRTARRSDTATGLGDILLFPLMLNYKSSPALNYNFRLGIYAPTGDYKAGKLANQGKNYWSLEPTVAMVYLDPKTGREFSAFLGLTFNQENDDTDYRSGSQAHLELTAAQHFPLWGGLGGAGLTGFWYQQISDDSGDGANFGSFRARSLGIGPTVSYTGKVGANDFIGEFKWLHESGVKRRPEGDTLFLKLVMKF
;
A
#
# COMPACT_ATOMS: atom_id res chain seq x y z
N MET A 1 -2.10 -1.01 -3.58
CA MET A 1 -3.40 -1.47 -4.12
C MET A 1 -3.17 -2.36 -5.32
N SER A 2 -3.67 -3.57 -5.26
CA SER A 2 -3.36 -4.64 -6.20
C SER A 2 -4.59 -5.02 -7.05
N SER A 3 -4.35 -5.53 -8.26
CA SER A 3 -5.36 -6.02 -9.19
C SER A 3 -4.76 -7.12 -10.07
N PHE A 4 -5.48 -7.55 -11.13
CA PHE A 4 -4.96 -8.55 -12.07
C PHE A 4 -3.57 -8.20 -12.61
N ILE A 5 -3.28 -6.92 -12.80
CA ILE A 5 -2.00 -6.42 -13.31
C ILE A 5 -0.82 -6.86 -12.43
N ASP A 6 -1.06 -6.95 -11.12
CA ASP A 6 -0.02 -7.27 -10.14
C ASP A 6 0.18 -8.77 -9.92
N GLY A 7 -0.79 -9.58 -10.33
CA GLY A 7 -0.77 -11.03 -10.11
C GLY A 7 -0.58 -11.88 -11.38
N VAL A 8 -0.57 -11.26 -12.57
CA VAL A 8 -0.26 -11.95 -13.83
C VAL A 8 1.25 -11.88 -14.08
N PRO A 9 1.89 -13.02 -14.44
CA PRO A 9 3.32 -12.99 -14.74
C PRO A 9 3.62 -12.03 -15.89
N PRO A 10 4.67 -11.22 -15.78
CA PRO A 10 5.09 -10.35 -16.88
C PRO A 10 5.52 -11.21 -18.08
N SER A 11 5.09 -10.80 -19.26
CA SER A 11 5.55 -11.39 -20.54
C SER A 11 6.88 -10.81 -20.96
N GLU A 12 7.17 -9.57 -20.56
CA GLU A 12 8.32 -8.77 -20.94
C GLU A 12 9.43 -8.84 -19.89
N THR A 13 10.66 -8.51 -20.32
CA THR A 13 11.85 -8.55 -19.45
C THR A 13 11.87 -7.38 -18.46
N VAL A 14 11.40 -6.20 -18.86
CA VAL A 14 11.36 -4.99 -18.02
C VAL A 14 9.98 -4.34 -18.10
N ILE A 15 9.46 -3.98 -16.95
CA ILE A 15 8.21 -3.25 -16.81
C ILE A 15 8.46 -2.04 -15.91
N LEU A 16 8.02 -0.88 -16.35
CA LEU A 16 7.95 0.31 -15.51
C LEU A 16 6.51 0.55 -15.06
N ARG A 17 6.34 0.84 -13.79
CA ARG A 17 5.04 1.17 -13.19
C ARG A 17 5.15 2.46 -12.41
N LEU A 18 4.27 3.40 -12.71
CA LEU A 18 4.05 4.61 -11.95
C LEU A 18 2.76 4.47 -11.16
N ASN A 19 2.81 4.67 -9.86
CA ASN A 19 1.65 4.79 -9.01
C ASN A 19 1.55 6.23 -8.51
N VAL A 20 0.36 6.79 -8.50
CA VAL A 20 0.02 8.05 -7.86
C VAL A 20 -1.09 7.78 -6.85
N LEU A 21 -0.90 8.24 -5.64
CA LEU A 21 -1.85 8.07 -4.54
C LEU A 21 -2.10 9.41 -3.90
N ASN A 22 -3.38 9.70 -3.65
CA ASN A 22 -3.81 10.79 -2.77
C ASN A 22 -4.70 10.18 -1.69
N TYR A 23 -4.45 10.56 -0.46
CA TYR A 23 -5.21 10.17 0.72
C TYR A 23 -5.55 11.40 1.54
N ALA A 24 -6.78 11.48 1.98
CA ALA A 24 -7.22 12.44 2.98
C ALA A 24 -8.11 11.71 4.00
N GLY A 25 -7.82 11.88 5.27
CA GLY A 25 -8.57 11.21 6.33
C GLY A 25 -8.37 11.86 7.69
N GLU A 26 -9.34 11.66 8.58
CA GLU A 26 -9.37 12.20 9.91
C GLU A 26 -9.64 11.11 10.96
N PHE A 27 -9.19 11.35 12.16
CA PHE A 27 -9.40 10.50 13.32
C PHE A 27 -9.84 11.35 14.50
N ASP A 28 -11.13 11.30 14.83
CA ASP A 28 -11.79 12.10 15.88
C ASP A 28 -12.56 11.18 16.85
N ASP A 29 -11.88 10.23 17.47
CA ASP A 29 -12.50 9.31 18.44
C ASP A 29 -12.23 9.70 19.90
N GLY A 30 -11.55 10.82 20.17
CA GLY A 30 -11.08 11.24 21.49
C GLY A 30 -10.06 10.26 22.11
N VAL A 31 -9.50 9.35 21.31
CA VAL A 31 -8.50 8.37 21.73
C VAL A 31 -7.11 8.82 21.29
N LYS A 32 -6.14 8.79 22.20
CA LYS A 32 -4.74 9.11 21.88
C LYS A 32 -4.14 8.04 20.98
N VAL A 33 -3.50 8.46 19.91
CA VAL A 33 -2.73 7.61 19.00
C VAL A 33 -1.25 7.93 19.07
N PRO A 34 -0.35 6.95 18.97
CA PRO A 34 1.08 7.19 18.92
C PRO A 34 1.49 7.65 17.52
N VAL A 35 2.10 8.83 17.43
CA VAL A 35 2.66 9.38 16.20
C VAL A 35 4.12 9.76 16.47
N ALA A 36 5.09 8.98 15.95
CA ALA A 36 6.53 9.23 16.09
C ALA A 36 6.99 9.55 17.54
N GLY A 37 6.44 8.83 18.54
CA GLY A 37 6.72 9.03 19.95
C GLY A 37 5.88 10.11 20.63
N ILE A 38 4.93 10.75 19.93
CA ILE A 38 4.00 11.74 20.49
C ILE A 38 2.62 11.10 20.67
N ALA A 39 1.94 11.45 21.78
CA ALA A 39 0.51 11.18 21.96
C ALA A 39 -0.31 12.26 21.25
N ALA A 40 -0.97 11.90 20.17
CA ALA A 40 -1.78 12.79 19.36
C ALA A 40 -3.28 12.48 19.50
N LEU A 41 -4.12 13.52 19.43
CA LEU A 41 -5.58 13.47 19.39
C LEU A 41 -6.05 14.21 18.13
N ASP A 42 -7.24 13.93 17.66
CA ASP A 42 -7.91 14.66 16.57
C ASP A 42 -6.97 14.82 15.37
N VAL A 43 -6.52 13.68 14.84
CA VAL A 43 -5.48 13.61 13.82
C VAL A 43 -6.10 13.73 12.44
N GLU A 44 -5.67 14.73 11.68
CA GLU A 44 -5.96 14.86 10.25
C GLU A 44 -4.70 14.54 9.44
N VAL A 45 -4.88 13.80 8.36
CA VAL A 45 -3.78 13.36 7.48
C VAL A 45 -4.13 13.65 6.04
N GLU A 46 -3.26 14.40 5.38
CA GLU A 46 -3.28 14.55 3.93
C GLU A 46 -1.96 14.00 3.37
N SER A 47 -2.04 13.11 2.39
CA SER A 47 -0.87 12.52 1.76
C SER A 47 -1.02 12.42 0.25
N SER A 48 0.00 12.87 -0.46
CA SER A 48 0.19 12.64 -1.88
C SER A 48 1.48 11.86 -2.08
N ALA A 49 1.43 10.79 -2.85
CA ALA A 49 2.61 10.00 -3.14
C ALA A 49 2.69 9.63 -4.62
N VAL A 50 3.91 9.67 -5.15
CA VAL A 50 4.26 9.15 -6.47
C VAL A 50 5.32 8.07 -6.27
N ALA A 51 5.08 6.87 -6.78
CA ALA A 51 6.02 5.77 -6.64
C ALA A 51 6.36 5.17 -8.00
N LEU A 52 7.65 5.13 -8.32
CA LEU A 52 8.17 4.47 -9.52
C LEU A 52 8.66 3.07 -9.17
N THR A 53 8.13 2.08 -9.89
CA THR A 53 8.56 0.68 -9.75
C THR A 53 9.22 0.22 -11.04
N GLY A 54 10.45 -0.29 -10.91
CA GLY A 54 11.10 -1.10 -11.93
C GLY A 54 10.92 -2.58 -11.61
N LEU A 55 10.27 -3.34 -12.50
CA LEU A 55 10.13 -4.78 -12.38
C LEU A 55 10.97 -5.44 -13.48
N TRP A 56 11.75 -6.42 -13.08
CA TRP A 56 12.61 -7.19 -13.96
C TRP A 56 12.27 -8.67 -13.89
N ARG A 57 12.02 -9.26 -15.05
CA ARG A 57 11.89 -10.69 -15.23
C ARG A 57 13.18 -11.19 -15.89
N PRO A 58 14.07 -11.87 -15.15
CA PRO A 58 15.26 -12.46 -15.75
C PRO A 58 14.88 -13.60 -16.73
N PRO A 59 15.71 -13.90 -17.73
CA PRO A 59 15.48 -15.00 -18.67
C PRO A 59 15.79 -16.36 -18.02
N ILE A 60 15.23 -16.59 -16.83
CA ILE A 60 15.38 -17.84 -16.08
C ILE A 60 14.09 -18.64 -16.26
N SER A 61 14.20 -19.83 -16.83
CA SER A 61 13.09 -20.76 -16.92
C SER A 61 13.08 -21.66 -15.69
N LEU A 62 12.09 -21.48 -14.81
CA LEU A 62 11.87 -22.38 -13.67
C LEU A 62 11.09 -23.62 -14.13
N SER A 63 10.03 -23.45 -14.92
CA SER A 63 9.27 -24.48 -15.60
C SER A 63 8.25 -23.82 -16.55
N GLU A 64 7.46 -24.62 -17.28
CA GLU A 64 6.40 -24.11 -18.17
C GLU A 64 5.35 -23.24 -17.45
N ASN A 65 5.06 -23.54 -16.18
CA ASN A 65 4.02 -22.88 -15.39
C ASN A 65 4.57 -21.88 -14.37
N TRP A 66 5.85 -21.93 -14.03
CA TRP A 66 6.46 -21.07 -13.03
C TRP A 66 7.32 -19.98 -13.68
N SER A 67 7.16 -18.76 -13.20
CA SER A 67 8.04 -17.64 -13.55
C SER A 67 8.48 -16.89 -12.29
N TYR A 68 9.65 -16.27 -12.41
CA TYR A 68 10.25 -15.45 -11.37
C TYR A 68 10.39 -14.01 -11.87
N ALA A 69 10.22 -13.07 -10.97
CA ALA A 69 10.54 -11.67 -11.18
C ALA A 69 11.05 -11.04 -9.87
N ALA A 70 11.73 -9.92 -10.01
CA ALA A 70 12.12 -9.05 -8.90
C ALA A 70 11.72 -7.61 -9.23
N ALA A 71 11.53 -6.78 -8.19
CA ALA A 71 11.19 -5.39 -8.39
C ALA A 71 11.76 -4.48 -7.28
N ILE A 72 11.90 -3.21 -7.63
CA ILE A 72 12.22 -2.13 -6.70
C ILE A 72 11.21 -1.00 -6.90
N THR A 73 10.70 -0.45 -5.80
CA THR A 73 9.80 0.70 -5.81
C THR A 73 10.43 1.83 -5.01
N VAL A 74 10.52 3.00 -5.62
CA VAL A 74 11.02 4.23 -4.99
C VAL A 74 9.87 5.21 -4.88
N PRO A 75 9.37 5.51 -3.66
CA PRO A 75 8.30 6.47 -3.45
C PRO A 75 8.87 7.88 -3.18
N TYR A 76 8.15 8.89 -3.67
CA TYR A 76 8.28 10.29 -3.25
C TYR A 76 6.95 10.70 -2.63
N ILE A 77 7.02 11.24 -1.41
CA ILE A 77 5.86 11.48 -0.55
C ILE A 77 5.81 12.95 -0.18
N ASP A 78 4.61 13.50 -0.21
CA ASP A 78 4.21 14.75 0.42
C ASP A 78 3.14 14.39 1.47
N LEU A 79 3.43 14.68 2.73
CA LEU A 79 2.61 14.28 3.87
C LEU A 79 2.42 15.46 4.80
N THR A 80 1.18 15.84 5.07
CA THR A 80 0.81 16.79 6.12
C THR A 80 0.01 16.06 7.20
N VAL A 81 0.39 16.26 8.44
CA VAL A 81 -0.31 15.73 9.62
C VAL A 81 -0.60 16.86 10.57
N GLU A 82 -1.88 17.03 10.90
CA GLU A 82 -2.34 17.94 11.95
C GLU A 82 -2.91 17.15 13.11
N ALA A 83 -2.60 17.55 14.32
CA ALA A 83 -3.08 16.87 15.50
C ALA A 83 -3.06 17.77 16.74
N ASP A 84 -3.89 17.46 17.71
CA ASP A 84 -3.81 18.02 19.04
C ASP A 84 -2.79 17.26 19.88
N VAL A 85 -1.74 17.94 20.30
CA VAL A 85 -0.67 17.37 21.13
C VAL A 85 -0.66 17.99 22.52
N GLY A 86 -0.32 17.17 23.53
CA GLY A 86 -0.19 17.65 24.90
C GLY A 86 0.89 18.72 25.03
N LEU A 87 0.59 19.79 25.74
CA LEU A 87 1.57 20.83 26.02
C LEU A 87 2.63 20.32 27.00
N PRO A 88 3.93 20.56 26.74
CA PRO A 88 4.98 20.23 27.70
C PRO A 88 4.72 20.94 29.02
N VAL A 89 4.78 20.19 30.14
CA VAL A 89 4.68 20.74 31.51
C VAL A 89 3.36 21.46 31.80
N ASP A 90 2.23 21.06 31.20
CA ASP A 90 0.91 21.59 31.53
C ASP A 90 0.19 20.72 32.58
N PRO A 91 0.05 21.18 33.86
CA PRO A 91 -0.63 20.42 34.90
C PRO A 91 -2.12 20.22 34.63
N LEU A 92 -2.70 21.00 33.70
CA LEU A 92 -4.12 20.94 33.33
C LEU A 92 -4.37 19.99 32.16
N GLY A 93 -3.33 19.39 31.59
CA GLY A 93 -3.44 18.45 30.46
C GLY A 93 -3.99 19.08 29.17
N ARG A 94 -3.81 20.41 28.99
CA ARG A 94 -4.27 21.08 27.77
C ARG A 94 -3.47 20.60 26.54
N THR A 95 -4.13 20.60 25.39
CA THR A 95 -3.54 20.32 24.09
C THR A 95 -3.38 21.59 23.27
N ALA A 96 -2.53 21.55 22.27
CA ALA A 96 -2.45 22.58 21.24
C ALA A 96 -2.43 21.93 19.87
N ARG A 97 -3.14 22.51 18.92
CA ARG A 97 -3.10 22.11 17.52
C ARG A 97 -1.70 22.32 16.96
N ARG A 98 -1.17 21.30 16.34
CA ARG A 98 0.14 21.30 15.71
C ARG A 98 0.02 20.71 14.32
N SER A 99 0.70 21.34 13.35
CA SER A 99 0.79 20.86 11.96
C SER A 99 2.25 20.66 11.60
N ASP A 100 2.58 19.50 11.05
CA ASP A 100 3.90 19.21 10.47
C ASP A 100 3.71 18.72 9.03
N THR A 101 4.62 19.15 8.14
CA THR A 101 4.69 18.66 6.75
C THR A 101 6.04 18.03 6.49
N ALA A 102 6.03 16.94 5.73
CA ALA A 102 7.23 16.24 5.29
C ALA A 102 7.14 15.89 3.80
N THR A 103 8.14 16.33 3.02
CA THR A 103 8.20 16.11 1.57
C THR A 103 9.55 15.54 1.20
N GLY A 104 9.60 14.41 0.47
CA GLY A 104 10.85 13.79 0.05
C GLY A 104 10.70 12.31 -0.33
N LEU A 105 11.84 11.63 -0.44
CA LEU A 105 11.88 10.19 -0.68
C LEU A 105 11.40 9.45 0.57
N GLY A 106 10.52 8.47 0.35
CA GLY A 106 10.08 7.56 1.40
C GLY A 106 10.91 6.28 1.49
N ASP A 107 10.43 5.33 2.24
CA ASP A 107 11.08 4.02 2.38
C ASP A 107 11.02 3.23 1.08
N ILE A 108 12.18 2.79 0.60
CA ILE A 108 12.29 1.97 -0.61
C ILE A 108 11.68 0.59 -0.33
N LEU A 109 10.86 0.11 -1.27
CA LEU A 109 10.27 -1.22 -1.21
C LEU A 109 10.94 -2.13 -2.23
N LEU A 110 11.55 -3.20 -1.74
CA LEU A 110 12.20 -4.23 -2.52
C LEU A 110 11.31 -5.46 -2.62
N PHE A 111 11.24 -6.07 -3.80
CA PHE A 111 10.65 -7.38 -4.03
C PHE A 111 11.72 -8.32 -4.59
N PRO A 112 12.60 -8.90 -3.75
CA PRO A 112 13.64 -9.81 -4.22
C PRO A 112 13.08 -11.13 -4.74
N LEU A 113 11.87 -11.48 -4.35
CA LEU A 113 11.22 -12.73 -4.70
C LEU A 113 9.77 -12.47 -5.10
N MET A 114 9.47 -12.73 -6.37
CA MET A 114 8.12 -12.76 -6.93
C MET A 114 7.98 -14.03 -7.77
N LEU A 115 7.26 -15.01 -7.25
CA LEU A 115 6.97 -16.27 -7.93
C LEU A 115 5.54 -16.24 -8.47
N ASN A 116 5.38 -16.57 -9.73
CA ASN A 116 4.07 -16.70 -10.36
C ASN A 116 3.87 -18.13 -10.85
N TYR A 117 2.72 -18.69 -10.58
CA TYR A 117 2.27 -19.99 -11.05
C TYR A 117 1.03 -19.85 -11.91
N LYS A 118 1.15 -20.18 -13.19
CA LYS A 118 0.04 -20.22 -14.14
C LYS A 118 -0.64 -21.56 -14.09
N SER A 119 -1.77 -21.64 -13.38
CA SER A 119 -2.55 -22.87 -13.23
C SER A 119 -3.40 -23.19 -14.47
N SER A 120 -3.90 -22.14 -15.13
CA SER A 120 -4.68 -22.25 -16.38
C SER A 120 -4.57 -20.94 -17.19
N PRO A 121 -5.13 -20.87 -18.41
CA PRO A 121 -5.20 -19.58 -19.13
C PRO A 121 -5.92 -18.46 -18.39
N ALA A 122 -6.80 -18.81 -17.45
CA ALA A 122 -7.61 -17.86 -16.70
C ALA A 122 -7.12 -17.67 -15.24
N LEU A 123 -6.32 -18.59 -14.68
CA LEU A 123 -6.01 -18.60 -13.24
C LEU A 123 -4.51 -18.60 -12.98
N ASN A 124 -4.08 -17.58 -12.24
CA ASN A 124 -2.71 -17.40 -11.79
C ASN A 124 -2.65 -17.27 -10.27
N TYR A 125 -1.58 -17.78 -9.70
CA TYR A 125 -1.21 -17.56 -8.30
C TYR A 125 0.11 -16.79 -8.25
N ASN A 126 0.26 -15.93 -7.25
CA ASN A 126 1.48 -15.18 -7.04
C ASN A 126 1.88 -15.27 -5.57
N PHE A 127 3.16 -15.48 -5.33
CA PHE A 127 3.80 -15.30 -4.03
C PHE A 127 4.88 -14.25 -4.17
N ARG A 128 4.89 -13.24 -3.29
CA ARG A 128 5.92 -12.21 -3.27
C ARG A 128 6.39 -11.93 -1.86
N LEU A 129 7.63 -11.51 -1.74
CA LEU A 129 8.23 -11.03 -0.50
C LEU A 129 8.58 -9.55 -0.67
N GLY A 130 7.88 -8.69 0.04
CA GLY A 130 8.19 -7.27 0.17
C GLY A 130 9.13 -7.01 1.33
N ILE A 131 10.11 -6.14 1.14
CA ILE A 131 11.03 -5.66 2.17
C ILE A 131 11.04 -4.14 2.11
N TYR A 132 10.54 -3.48 3.14
CA TYR A 132 10.60 -2.03 3.29
C TYR A 132 11.91 -1.67 3.98
N ALA A 133 12.76 -0.91 3.30
CA ALA A 133 14.02 -0.43 3.84
C ALA A 133 13.83 0.98 4.42
N PRO A 134 14.36 1.27 5.62
CA PRO A 134 14.22 2.58 6.28
C PRO A 134 15.14 3.61 5.62
N THR A 135 14.78 4.05 4.42
CA THR A 135 15.57 4.99 3.60
C THR A 135 14.97 6.39 3.54
N GLY A 136 13.71 6.53 3.97
CA GLY A 136 13.05 7.83 4.08
C GLY A 136 13.52 8.60 5.32
N ASP A 137 13.50 9.91 5.22
CA ASP A 137 13.87 10.76 6.36
C ASP A 137 12.88 10.55 7.51
N TYR A 138 13.43 10.41 8.73
CA TYR A 138 12.70 10.25 9.96
C TYR A 138 13.27 11.10 11.08
N LYS A 139 12.39 11.66 11.89
CA LYS A 139 12.76 12.36 13.12
C LYS A 139 11.73 12.10 14.21
N ALA A 140 12.14 11.50 15.31
CA ALA A 140 11.30 11.35 16.50
C ALA A 140 10.77 12.71 16.98
N GLY A 141 9.51 12.74 17.41
CA GLY A 141 8.84 13.96 17.86
C GLY A 141 8.31 14.87 16.75
N LYS A 142 8.41 14.50 15.46
CA LYS A 142 7.67 15.11 14.36
C LYS A 142 6.36 14.34 14.10
N LEU A 143 5.28 15.06 13.78
CA LEU A 143 4.01 14.42 13.38
C LEU A 143 4.10 13.82 11.97
N ALA A 144 4.80 14.47 11.03
CA ALA A 144 4.98 13.99 9.68
C ALA A 144 6.42 13.53 9.43
N ASN A 145 6.58 12.31 8.91
CA ASN A 145 7.85 11.71 8.50
C ASN A 145 7.66 10.95 7.18
N GLN A 146 8.66 11.01 6.27
CA GLN A 146 8.64 10.28 5.01
C GLN A 146 8.98 8.80 5.19
N GLY A 147 9.79 8.45 6.18
CA GLY A 147 10.20 7.09 6.53
C GLY A 147 9.65 6.63 7.86
N LYS A 148 9.73 5.33 8.10
CA LYS A 148 9.31 4.69 9.35
C LYS A 148 10.48 4.46 10.33
N ASN A 149 11.72 4.54 9.83
CA ASN A 149 12.96 4.30 10.58
C ASN A 149 13.10 2.85 11.10
N TYR A 150 12.47 1.89 10.46
CA TYR A 150 12.62 0.47 10.75
C TYR A 150 12.34 -0.40 9.51
N TRP A 151 12.93 -1.56 9.48
CA TRP A 151 12.66 -2.55 8.44
C TRP A 151 11.32 -3.23 8.64
N SER A 152 10.63 -3.51 7.53
CA SER A 152 9.43 -4.35 7.55
C SER A 152 9.54 -5.44 6.49
N LEU A 153 9.01 -6.62 6.81
CA LEU A 153 8.92 -7.77 5.93
C LEU A 153 7.47 -8.09 5.64
N GLU A 154 7.13 -8.27 4.36
CA GLU A 154 5.75 -8.50 3.92
C GLU A 154 5.64 -9.64 2.91
N PRO A 155 5.49 -10.90 3.37
CA PRO A 155 5.04 -11.98 2.50
C PRO A 155 3.59 -11.73 2.06
N THR A 156 3.34 -11.88 0.76
CA THR A 156 2.01 -11.75 0.15
C THR A 156 1.72 -12.95 -0.74
N VAL A 157 0.51 -13.50 -0.66
CA VAL A 157 -0.02 -14.48 -1.58
C VAL A 157 -1.17 -13.86 -2.37
N ALA A 158 -1.28 -14.22 -3.64
CA ALA A 158 -2.35 -13.72 -4.48
C ALA A 158 -2.94 -14.81 -5.38
N MET A 159 -4.21 -14.64 -5.69
CA MET A 159 -4.93 -15.39 -6.71
C MET A 159 -5.54 -14.37 -7.68
N VAL A 160 -5.32 -14.59 -8.96
CA VAL A 160 -5.92 -13.78 -10.03
C VAL A 160 -6.61 -14.69 -11.02
N TYR A 161 -7.93 -14.57 -11.08
CA TYR A 161 -8.77 -15.15 -12.11
C TYR A 161 -9.15 -14.05 -13.10
N LEU A 162 -8.77 -14.24 -14.36
CA LEU A 162 -9.17 -13.38 -15.47
C LEU A 162 -9.53 -14.28 -16.66
N ASP A 163 -10.83 -14.42 -16.92
CA ASP A 163 -11.33 -15.26 -18.01
C ASP A 163 -11.19 -14.51 -19.35
N PRO A 164 -10.31 -14.98 -20.26
CA PRO A 164 -10.09 -14.30 -21.53
C PRO A 164 -11.30 -14.37 -22.49
N LYS A 165 -12.28 -15.24 -22.24
CA LYS A 165 -13.48 -15.38 -23.08
C LYS A 165 -14.59 -14.45 -22.64
N THR A 166 -14.79 -14.30 -21.34
CA THR A 166 -15.90 -13.50 -20.79
C THR A 166 -15.45 -12.14 -20.28
N GLY A 167 -14.12 -11.92 -20.10
CA GLY A 167 -13.56 -10.71 -19.52
C GLY A 167 -13.84 -10.55 -18.03
N ARG A 168 -14.28 -11.61 -17.32
CA ARG A 168 -14.54 -11.54 -15.87
C ARG A 168 -13.23 -11.64 -15.11
N GLU A 169 -13.02 -10.69 -14.20
CA GLU A 169 -11.90 -10.67 -13.27
C GLU A 169 -12.36 -10.87 -11.83
N PHE A 170 -11.60 -11.69 -11.10
CA PHE A 170 -11.59 -11.72 -9.65
C PHE A 170 -10.15 -11.85 -9.17
N SER A 171 -9.70 -10.88 -8.38
CA SER A 171 -8.33 -10.83 -7.84
C SER A 171 -8.38 -10.74 -6.31
N ALA A 172 -7.55 -11.53 -5.63
CA ALA A 172 -7.41 -11.52 -4.17
C ALA A 172 -5.93 -11.51 -3.79
N PHE A 173 -5.54 -10.60 -2.88
CA PHE A 173 -4.18 -10.44 -2.37
C PHE A 173 -4.22 -10.41 -0.85
N LEU A 174 -3.56 -11.37 -0.19
CA LEU A 174 -3.43 -11.44 1.26
C LEU A 174 -1.97 -11.24 1.65
N GLY A 175 -1.69 -10.21 2.42
CA GLY A 175 -0.36 -9.90 2.94
C GLY A 175 -0.32 -9.88 4.46
N LEU A 176 0.86 -10.20 5.00
CA LEU A 176 1.20 -10.09 6.41
C LEU A 176 2.44 -9.21 6.54
N THR A 177 2.39 -8.17 7.36
CA THR A 177 3.53 -7.28 7.58
C THR A 177 4.09 -7.49 8.99
N PHE A 178 5.39 -7.69 9.06
CA PHE A 178 6.17 -7.84 10.29
C PHE A 178 7.14 -6.67 10.40
N ASN A 179 7.09 -5.95 11.49
CA ASN A 179 7.88 -4.74 11.71
C ASN A 179 9.02 -4.98 12.69
N GLN A 180 10.17 -4.37 12.44
CA GLN A 180 11.22 -4.22 13.45
C GLN A 180 10.89 -3.06 14.38
N GLU A 181 11.66 -2.91 15.43
CA GLU A 181 11.59 -1.80 16.36
C GLU A 181 12.21 -0.54 15.73
N ASN A 182 11.65 0.61 16.05
CA ASN A 182 12.24 1.91 15.77
C ASN A 182 13.08 2.31 16.98
N ASP A 183 14.39 2.22 16.84
CA ASP A 183 15.36 2.44 17.91
C ASP A 183 15.35 3.87 18.47
N ASP A 184 14.88 4.87 17.69
CA ASP A 184 14.77 6.26 18.13
C ASP A 184 13.61 6.50 19.11
N THR A 185 12.66 5.58 19.17
CA THR A 185 11.43 5.70 19.97
C THR A 185 11.17 4.48 20.84
N ASP A 186 12.02 3.45 20.78
CA ASP A 186 11.86 2.15 21.43
C ASP A 186 10.44 1.57 21.20
N TYR A 187 9.91 1.80 19.99
CA TYR A 187 8.55 1.45 19.62
C TYR A 187 8.53 0.47 18.46
N ARG A 188 7.83 -0.63 18.64
CA ARG A 188 7.57 -1.61 17.60
C ARG A 188 6.08 -1.68 17.28
N SER A 189 5.72 -1.28 16.08
CA SER A 189 4.36 -1.45 15.57
C SER A 189 4.01 -2.93 15.43
N GLY A 190 2.85 -3.32 15.91
CA GLY A 190 2.37 -4.70 15.85
C GLY A 190 2.29 -5.24 14.42
N SER A 191 2.29 -6.55 14.28
CA SER A 191 2.12 -7.23 13.00
C SER A 191 0.76 -6.93 12.39
N GLN A 192 0.69 -6.85 11.07
CA GLN A 192 -0.49 -6.42 10.32
C GLN A 192 -0.88 -7.47 9.29
N ALA A 193 -2.17 -7.60 9.05
CA ALA A 193 -2.73 -8.38 7.95
C ALA A 193 -3.56 -7.46 7.06
N HIS A 194 -3.49 -7.66 5.74
CA HIS A 194 -4.34 -6.98 4.80
C HIS A 194 -4.84 -7.93 3.71
N LEU A 195 -6.06 -7.72 3.28
CA LEU A 195 -6.68 -8.43 2.16
C LEU A 195 -7.24 -7.40 1.18
N GLU A 196 -6.84 -7.50 -0.08
CA GLU A 196 -7.39 -6.70 -1.17
C GLU A 196 -8.16 -7.61 -2.12
N LEU A 197 -9.36 -7.20 -2.52
CA LEU A 197 -10.23 -7.92 -3.43
C LEU A 197 -10.64 -6.99 -4.58
N THR A 198 -10.60 -7.49 -5.80
CA THR A 198 -11.13 -6.80 -6.97
C THR A 198 -12.04 -7.73 -7.76
N ALA A 199 -13.22 -7.26 -8.13
CA ALA A 199 -14.12 -7.91 -9.06
C ALA A 199 -14.46 -6.94 -10.18
N ALA A 200 -14.15 -7.29 -11.43
CA ALA A 200 -14.33 -6.41 -12.57
C ALA A 200 -14.79 -7.16 -13.83
N GLN A 201 -15.39 -6.42 -14.74
CA GLN A 201 -15.73 -6.87 -16.08
C GLN A 201 -14.89 -6.11 -17.10
N HIS A 202 -14.17 -6.86 -17.93
CA HIS A 202 -13.42 -6.32 -19.06
C HIS A 202 -14.22 -6.46 -20.35
N PHE A 203 -14.08 -5.47 -21.24
CA PHE A 203 -14.80 -5.38 -22.51
C PHE A 203 -13.97 -4.65 -23.56
N PRO A 204 -14.16 -4.92 -24.87
CA PRO A 204 -13.48 -4.18 -25.93
C PRO A 204 -13.80 -2.68 -25.85
N LEU A 205 -12.77 -1.84 -25.90
CA LEU A 205 -12.89 -0.37 -25.84
C LEU A 205 -11.73 0.26 -26.62
N TRP A 206 -12.00 1.14 -27.59
CA TRP A 206 -11.03 1.96 -28.34
C TRP A 206 -9.80 1.19 -28.87
N GLY A 207 -10.02 -0.02 -29.39
CA GLY A 207 -8.93 -0.87 -29.91
C GLY A 207 -8.12 -1.60 -28.85
N GLY A 208 -8.49 -1.47 -27.58
CA GLY A 208 -7.95 -2.17 -26.43
C GLY A 208 -9.04 -2.82 -25.58
N LEU A 209 -8.79 -2.97 -24.29
CA LEU A 209 -9.73 -3.52 -23.31
C LEU A 209 -9.96 -2.49 -22.20
N GLY A 210 -11.21 -2.05 -22.04
CA GLY A 210 -11.67 -1.34 -20.86
C GLY A 210 -12.05 -2.32 -19.77
N GLY A 211 -11.96 -1.91 -18.51
CA GLY A 211 -12.44 -2.66 -17.35
C GLY A 211 -13.18 -1.74 -16.40
N ALA A 212 -14.24 -2.26 -15.78
CA ALA A 212 -14.99 -1.56 -14.74
C ALA A 212 -15.44 -2.55 -13.67
N GLY A 213 -15.34 -2.14 -12.40
CA GLY A 213 -15.64 -3.03 -11.30
C GLY A 213 -15.57 -2.35 -9.93
N LEU A 214 -15.44 -3.18 -8.92
CA LEU A 214 -15.28 -2.77 -7.53
C LEU A 214 -13.98 -3.35 -6.96
N THR A 215 -13.31 -2.57 -6.16
CA THR A 215 -12.18 -2.99 -5.32
C THR A 215 -12.53 -2.72 -3.87
N GLY A 216 -12.16 -3.63 -2.99
CA GLY A 216 -12.25 -3.43 -1.55
C GLY A 216 -10.99 -3.92 -0.86
N PHE A 217 -10.75 -3.42 0.33
CA PHE A 217 -9.68 -3.92 1.20
C PHE A 217 -10.15 -4.04 2.64
N TRP A 218 -9.51 -4.95 3.35
CA TRP A 218 -9.53 -5.08 4.79
C TRP A 218 -8.10 -4.98 5.31
N TYR A 219 -7.91 -4.18 6.33
CA TYR A 219 -6.66 -4.04 7.07
C TYR A 219 -6.91 -4.27 8.55
N GLN A 220 -6.05 -5.01 9.21
CA GLN A 220 -6.10 -5.28 10.64
C GLN A 220 -4.70 -5.43 11.21
N GLN A 221 -4.39 -4.69 12.26
CA GLN A 221 -3.25 -4.99 13.12
C GLN A 221 -3.61 -6.20 14.00
N ILE A 222 -2.87 -7.30 13.86
CA ILE A 222 -3.15 -8.61 14.45
C ILE A 222 -2.40 -8.89 15.75
N SER A 223 -1.37 -8.11 16.06
CA SER A 223 -0.69 -8.12 17.35
C SER A 223 -0.65 -6.73 17.97
N ASP A 224 -0.44 -6.65 19.27
CA ASP A 224 -0.26 -5.38 19.95
C ASP A 224 1.08 -4.76 19.62
N ASP A 225 1.20 -3.44 19.78
CA ASP A 225 2.46 -2.74 19.76
C ASP A 225 3.30 -3.16 20.98
N SER A 226 4.63 -3.04 20.86
CA SER A 226 5.58 -3.45 21.88
C SER A 226 6.79 -2.50 21.92
N GLY A 227 7.72 -2.75 22.87
CA GLY A 227 8.86 -1.89 23.16
C GLY A 227 8.54 -0.90 24.28
N ASP A 228 9.58 -0.27 24.84
CA ASP A 228 9.44 0.64 25.99
C ASP A 228 8.68 1.92 25.62
N GLY A 229 8.64 2.29 24.33
CA GLY A 229 7.85 3.41 23.81
C GLY A 229 6.35 3.10 23.62
N ALA A 230 5.91 1.86 23.76
CA ALA A 230 4.53 1.44 23.54
C ALA A 230 3.63 1.68 24.78
N ASN A 231 3.46 2.95 25.17
CA ASN A 231 2.81 3.35 26.43
C ASN A 231 1.28 3.50 26.35
N PHE A 232 0.63 3.15 25.20
CA PHE A 232 -0.81 3.37 24.97
C PHE A 232 -1.66 2.10 25.11
N GLY A 233 -1.12 1.04 25.71
CA GLY A 233 -1.79 -0.24 25.88
C GLY A 233 -1.95 -1.02 24.57
N SER A 234 -2.91 -1.95 24.54
CA SER A 234 -3.24 -2.71 23.34
C SER A 234 -3.72 -1.79 22.21
N PHE A 235 -2.84 -1.50 21.25
CA PHE A 235 -3.18 -0.70 20.09
C PHE A 235 -3.34 -1.60 18.88
N ARG A 236 -4.56 -1.78 18.39
CA ARG A 236 -4.86 -2.59 17.20
C ARG A 236 -5.70 -1.80 16.23
N ALA A 237 -5.04 -1.28 15.20
CA ALA A 237 -5.72 -0.53 14.14
C ALA A 237 -6.49 -1.46 13.20
N ARG A 238 -7.60 -0.96 12.66
CA ARG A 238 -8.42 -1.65 11.66
C ARG A 238 -8.99 -0.64 10.67
N SER A 239 -9.14 -1.04 9.41
CA SER A 239 -9.87 -0.30 8.39
C SER A 239 -10.47 -1.26 7.35
N LEU A 240 -11.61 -0.88 6.82
CA LEU A 240 -12.23 -1.46 5.63
C LEU A 240 -12.36 -0.35 4.60
N GLY A 241 -12.15 -0.65 3.32
CA GLY A 241 -12.42 0.30 2.25
C GLY A 241 -13.02 -0.39 1.05
N ILE A 242 -13.88 0.33 0.33
CA ILE A 242 -14.50 -0.15 -0.90
C ILE A 242 -14.74 1.01 -1.85
N GLY A 243 -14.68 0.72 -3.14
CA GLY A 243 -15.03 1.71 -4.16
C GLY A 243 -14.86 1.21 -5.58
N PRO A 244 -15.21 2.05 -6.56
CA PRO A 244 -15.12 1.73 -7.97
C PRO A 244 -13.66 1.63 -8.43
N THR A 245 -13.45 0.76 -9.41
CA THR A 245 -12.21 0.64 -10.17
C THR A 245 -12.53 0.69 -11.67
N VAL A 246 -11.70 1.41 -12.42
CA VAL A 246 -11.73 1.39 -13.88
C VAL A 246 -10.33 1.16 -14.41
N SER A 247 -10.22 0.44 -15.52
CA SER A 247 -8.94 0.16 -16.16
C SER A 247 -9.03 0.24 -17.68
N TYR A 248 -7.88 0.43 -18.30
CA TYR A 248 -7.72 0.34 -19.74
C TYR A 248 -6.39 -0.34 -20.07
N THR A 249 -6.44 -1.31 -20.96
CA THR A 249 -5.26 -1.97 -21.51
C THR A 249 -5.24 -1.76 -23.02
N GLY A 250 -4.14 -1.22 -23.52
CA GLY A 250 -3.98 -0.93 -24.95
C GLY A 250 -2.51 -0.80 -25.31
N LYS A 251 -2.23 -0.12 -26.42
CA LYS A 251 -0.87 0.13 -26.91
C LYS A 251 -0.59 1.62 -27.04
N VAL A 252 0.64 2.00 -26.70
CA VAL A 252 1.22 3.31 -27.00
C VAL A 252 2.45 3.08 -27.86
N GLY A 253 2.32 3.35 -29.16
CA GLY A 253 3.34 2.93 -30.15
C GLY A 253 3.45 1.40 -30.22
N ALA A 254 4.65 0.87 -30.01
CA ALA A 254 4.92 -0.57 -30.01
C ALA A 254 4.69 -1.22 -28.62
N ASN A 255 4.63 -0.43 -27.55
CA ASN A 255 4.62 -0.90 -26.17
C ASN A 255 3.20 -1.13 -25.63
N ASP A 256 3.03 -2.15 -24.80
CA ASP A 256 1.79 -2.36 -24.07
C ASP A 256 1.68 -1.36 -22.93
N PHE A 257 0.50 -0.77 -22.82
CA PHE A 257 0.14 0.20 -21.80
C PHE A 257 -1.06 -0.28 -21.00
N ILE A 258 -1.01 -0.09 -19.68
CA ILE A 258 -2.13 -0.33 -18.80
C ILE A 258 -2.30 0.87 -17.88
N GLY A 259 -3.53 1.38 -17.79
CA GLY A 259 -3.95 2.38 -16.82
C GLY A 259 -5.02 1.80 -15.91
N GLU A 260 -4.96 2.11 -14.61
CA GLU A 260 -5.98 1.73 -13.63
C GLU A 260 -6.21 2.90 -12.67
N PHE A 261 -7.47 3.23 -12.43
CA PHE A 261 -7.88 4.22 -11.44
C PHE A 261 -8.83 3.58 -10.43
N LYS A 262 -8.64 3.90 -9.15
CA LYS A 262 -9.49 3.49 -8.03
C LYS A 262 -9.81 4.69 -7.15
N TRP A 263 -11.04 4.74 -6.68
CA TRP A 263 -11.44 5.59 -5.57
C TRP A 263 -11.98 4.68 -4.48
N LEU A 264 -11.41 4.74 -3.28
CA LEU A 264 -11.81 3.91 -2.16
C LEU A 264 -12.19 4.80 -0.98
N HIS A 265 -13.37 4.55 -0.43
CA HIS A 265 -13.84 5.15 0.81
C HIS A 265 -13.66 4.16 1.96
N GLU A 266 -13.05 4.62 3.05
CA GLU A 266 -12.84 3.83 4.26
C GLU A 266 -14.08 3.85 5.16
N SER A 267 -14.26 2.79 5.93
CA SER A 267 -15.33 2.65 6.91
C SER A 267 -14.96 1.64 8.00
N GLY A 268 -15.65 1.69 9.14
CA GLY A 268 -15.43 0.78 10.26
C GLY A 268 -14.01 0.84 10.80
N VAL A 269 -13.43 2.02 10.73
CA VAL A 269 -12.07 2.30 11.13
C VAL A 269 -11.95 2.29 12.65
N LYS A 270 -10.80 1.86 13.15
CA LYS A 270 -10.41 1.95 14.56
C LYS A 270 -8.96 2.35 14.68
N ARG A 271 -8.68 3.36 15.52
CA ARG A 271 -7.32 3.80 15.89
C ARG A 271 -6.43 4.15 14.70
N ARG A 272 -7.03 4.74 13.68
CA ARG A 272 -6.35 5.35 12.53
C ARG A 272 -7.29 6.33 11.84
N PRO A 273 -6.79 7.24 11.00
CA PRO A 273 -7.65 8.09 10.19
C PRO A 273 -8.61 7.28 9.32
N GLU A 274 -9.84 7.74 9.18
CA GLU A 274 -10.85 7.28 8.24
C GLU A 274 -10.92 8.29 7.09
N GLY A 275 -10.85 7.82 5.84
CA GLY A 275 -10.78 8.75 4.73
C GLY A 275 -11.00 8.15 3.35
N ASP A 276 -10.62 8.93 2.36
CA ASP A 276 -10.73 8.58 0.94
C ASP A 276 -9.35 8.41 0.32
N THR A 277 -9.21 7.38 -0.50
CA THR A 277 -8.02 7.14 -1.31
C THR A 277 -8.35 7.25 -2.79
N LEU A 278 -7.64 8.11 -3.51
CA LEU A 278 -7.56 8.11 -4.96
C LEU A 278 -6.26 7.45 -5.39
N PHE A 279 -6.33 6.47 -6.26
CA PHE A 279 -5.17 5.73 -6.72
C PHE A 279 -5.16 5.59 -8.24
N LEU A 280 -4.07 6.03 -8.87
CA LEU A 280 -3.80 5.87 -10.29
C LEU A 280 -2.56 4.99 -10.46
N LYS A 281 -2.66 3.98 -11.32
CA LYS A 281 -1.56 3.13 -11.73
C LYS A 281 -1.39 3.20 -13.24
N LEU A 282 -0.17 3.46 -13.68
CA LEU A 282 0.23 3.43 -15.09
C LEU A 282 1.35 2.42 -15.26
N VAL A 283 1.22 1.50 -16.20
CA VAL A 283 2.20 0.46 -16.48
C VAL A 283 2.59 0.51 -17.95
N MET A 284 3.88 0.52 -18.19
CA MET A 284 4.47 0.42 -19.53
C MET A 284 5.36 -0.82 -19.58
N LYS A 285 5.17 -1.63 -20.60
CA LYS A 285 5.95 -2.86 -20.84
C LYS A 285 6.86 -2.65 -22.07
N PHE A 286 8.13 -3.01 -21.91
CA PHE A 286 9.20 -2.84 -22.93
C PHE A 286 9.79 -4.17 -23.36
#